data_040067cd46c77b35b8a80fd96430b4f7
#
_entry.id   040067cd46c77b35b8a80fd96430b4f7
#
_cell.length_a   1.000
_cell.length_b   1.000
_cell.length_c   1.000
_cell.angle_alpha   90.00
_cell.angle_beta   90.00
_cell.angle_gamma   90.00
#
_symmetry.space_group_name_H-M   'P 1'
#
loop_
_entity.id
_entity.type
_entity.pdbx_description
1 polymer ?
#
loop_
_entity_poly.entity_id
_entity_poly.type
_entity_poly.pdbx_seq_one_letter_code
_entity_poly.pdbx_strand_id
1 'polypeptide(L)'
;PTPSSAASDVYKRQVMLFDEPTSALDPEMVREVLDVMVELADEGMTMLCVTHEMGFAKEVADRVIFMDAGEIIEENNPVDFFENPQSDRTQNFLSQILHH
;
A
#
# COMPACT_ATOMS: atom_id res chain seq x y z
N PRO A 1 -29.32 9.31 -14.42
CA PRO A 1 -28.22 9.00 -13.56
C PRO A 1 -27.53 7.75 -14.06
N THR A 2 -26.30 7.83 -14.15
CA THR A 2 -25.53 6.69 -14.58
C THR A 2 -25.46 5.69 -13.41
N PRO A 3 -25.60 4.39 -13.68
CA PRO A 3 -25.41 3.38 -12.64
C PRO A 3 -24.07 3.51 -11.94
N SER A 4 -23.11 4.15 -12.61
CA SER A 4 -21.78 4.36 -12.07
C SER A 4 -21.79 5.22 -10.79
N SER A 5 -22.75 6.13 -10.66
CA SER A 5 -22.83 6.97 -9.46
C SER A 5 -23.17 6.14 -8.22
N ALA A 6 -24.17 5.28 -8.35
CA ALA A 6 -24.55 4.38 -7.24
C ALA A 6 -23.45 3.34 -6.99
N ALA A 7 -22.86 2.81 -8.05
CA ALA A 7 -21.76 1.85 -7.92
C ALA A 7 -20.56 2.49 -7.22
N SER A 8 -20.26 3.75 -7.53
CA SER A 8 -19.16 4.48 -6.89
C SER A 8 -19.39 4.63 -5.39
N ASP A 9 -20.63 4.91 -4.96
CA ASP A 9 -20.95 5.01 -3.55
C ASP A 9 -20.80 3.66 -2.85
N VAL A 10 -21.20 2.58 -3.53
CA VAL A 10 -21.05 1.23 -2.98
C VAL A 10 -19.56 0.89 -2.83
N TYR A 11 -18.75 1.18 -3.82
CA TYR A 11 -17.31 0.92 -3.76
C TYR A 11 -16.63 1.71 -2.64
N LYS A 12 -17.03 2.94 -2.42
CA LYS A 12 -16.45 3.76 -1.36
C LYS A 12 -16.71 3.20 0.03
N ARG A 13 -17.73 2.37 0.18
CA ARG A 13 -18.06 1.73 1.46
C ARG A 13 -17.37 0.39 1.63
N GLN A 14 -16.77 -0.14 0.57
CA GLN A 14 -16.11 -1.43 0.60
C GLN A 14 -14.62 -1.25 0.82
N VAL A 15 -14.00 -2.25 1.45
CA VAL A 15 -12.56 -2.31 1.58
C VAL A 15 -12.05 -3.29 0.54
N MET A 16 -11.16 -2.83 -0.32
CA MET A 16 -10.50 -3.67 -1.31
C MET A 16 -9.23 -4.25 -0.72
N LEU A 17 -9.05 -5.56 -0.85
CA LEU A 17 -7.86 -6.23 -0.35
C LEU A 17 -6.99 -6.66 -1.54
N PHE A 18 -5.74 -6.20 -1.53
CA PHE A 18 -4.75 -6.60 -2.52
C PHE A 18 -3.60 -7.30 -1.81
N ASP A 19 -3.34 -8.56 -2.17
CA ASP A 19 -2.27 -9.35 -1.56
C ASP A 19 -1.16 -9.54 -2.57
N GLU A 20 -0.12 -8.73 -2.45
CA GLU A 20 1.05 -8.71 -3.34
C GLU A 20 0.64 -8.71 -4.81
N PRO A 21 -0.10 -7.68 -5.26
CA PRO A 21 -0.66 -7.68 -6.61
C PRO A 21 0.38 -7.68 -7.72
N THR A 22 1.62 -7.35 -7.40
CA THR A 22 2.69 -7.24 -8.40
C THR A 22 3.71 -8.37 -8.33
N SER A 23 3.54 -9.34 -7.44
CA SER A 23 4.58 -10.34 -7.15
C SER A 23 4.93 -11.26 -8.32
N ALA A 24 4.00 -11.49 -9.25
CA ALA A 24 4.20 -12.39 -10.36
C ALA A 24 4.22 -11.69 -11.72
N LEU A 25 4.41 -10.36 -11.72
CA LEU A 25 4.32 -9.56 -12.92
C LEU A 25 5.69 -9.09 -13.41
N ASP A 26 5.79 -8.84 -14.72
CA ASP A 26 6.96 -8.19 -15.31
C ASP A 26 7.06 -6.74 -14.80
N PRO A 27 8.28 -6.15 -14.78
CA PRO A 27 8.45 -4.77 -14.32
C PRO A 27 7.54 -3.76 -15.02
N GLU A 28 7.26 -3.93 -16.30
CA GLU A 28 6.37 -3.04 -17.04
C GLU A 28 4.93 -3.16 -16.56
N MET A 29 4.49 -4.40 -16.32
CA MET A 29 3.15 -4.68 -15.82
C MET A 29 2.98 -4.20 -14.39
N VAL A 30 4.02 -4.31 -13.58
CA VAL A 30 4.01 -3.81 -12.20
C VAL A 30 3.64 -2.33 -12.18
N ARG A 31 4.28 -1.54 -13.05
CA ARG A 31 4.01 -0.10 -13.08
C ARG A 31 2.58 0.21 -13.49
N GLU A 32 2.05 -0.50 -14.47
CA GLU A 32 0.67 -0.30 -14.90
C GLU A 32 -0.34 -0.61 -13.78
N VAL A 33 -0.12 -1.71 -13.06
CA VAL A 33 -0.98 -2.09 -11.94
C VAL A 33 -0.90 -1.06 -10.82
N LEU A 34 0.30 -0.61 -10.49
CA LEU A 34 0.48 0.40 -9.44
C LEU A 34 -0.18 1.73 -9.81
N ASP A 35 -0.10 2.13 -11.09
CA ASP A 35 -0.75 3.35 -11.55
C ASP A 35 -2.27 3.26 -11.39
N VAL A 36 -2.86 2.12 -11.70
CA VAL A 36 -4.29 1.90 -11.50
C VAL A 36 -4.65 2.00 -10.02
N MET A 37 -3.83 1.42 -9.16
CA MET A 37 -4.07 1.47 -7.72
C MET A 37 -3.97 2.90 -7.17
N VAL A 38 -3.04 3.69 -7.70
CA VAL A 38 -2.93 5.12 -7.35
C VAL A 38 -4.21 5.86 -7.73
N GLU A 39 -4.73 5.61 -8.92
CA GLU A 39 -5.99 6.23 -9.37
C GLU A 39 -7.15 5.86 -8.45
N LEU A 40 -7.25 4.59 -8.06
CA LEU A 40 -8.31 4.14 -7.16
C LEU A 40 -8.20 4.80 -5.79
N ALA A 41 -6.97 4.97 -5.30
CA ALA A 41 -6.75 5.65 -4.03
C ALA A 41 -7.16 7.13 -4.12
N ASP A 42 -6.86 7.79 -5.22
CA ASP A 42 -7.24 9.18 -5.44
C ASP A 42 -8.76 9.36 -5.52
N GLU A 43 -9.47 8.33 -5.94
CA GLU A 43 -10.93 8.35 -5.97
C GLU A 43 -11.56 8.15 -4.59
N GLY A 44 -10.75 7.93 -3.57
CA GLY A 44 -11.22 7.79 -2.20
C GLY A 44 -11.59 6.36 -1.80
N MET A 45 -11.18 5.38 -2.58
CA MET A 45 -11.44 3.98 -2.25
C MET A 45 -10.59 3.54 -1.07
N THR A 46 -11.20 2.84 -0.12
CA THR A 46 -10.47 2.25 1.00
C THR A 46 -9.81 0.96 0.54
N MET A 47 -8.49 0.89 0.66
CA MET A 47 -7.74 -0.27 0.20
C MET A 47 -6.77 -0.72 1.27
N LEU A 48 -6.66 -2.04 1.42
CA LEU A 48 -5.63 -2.68 2.23
C LEU A 48 -4.72 -3.44 1.28
N CYS A 49 -3.46 -3.06 1.22
CA CYS A 49 -2.51 -3.64 0.28
C CYS A 49 -1.32 -4.26 1.00
N VAL A 50 -1.10 -5.54 0.77
CA VAL A 50 0.08 -6.24 1.25
C VAL A 50 1.11 -6.21 0.13
N THR A 51 2.24 -5.54 0.34
CA THR A 51 3.21 -5.34 -0.73
C THR A 51 4.63 -5.19 -0.20
N HIS A 52 5.59 -5.55 -1.04
CA HIS A 52 7.00 -5.26 -0.81
C HIS A 52 7.46 -4.04 -1.63
N GLU A 53 6.55 -3.42 -2.39
CA GLU A 53 6.85 -2.24 -3.19
C GLU A 53 6.83 -0.99 -2.31
N MET A 54 7.97 -0.67 -1.74
CA MET A 54 8.07 0.44 -0.77
C MET A 54 7.85 1.80 -1.42
N GLY A 55 8.29 1.97 -2.65
CA GLY A 55 8.05 3.22 -3.38
C GLY A 55 6.56 3.51 -3.55
N PHE A 56 5.79 2.48 -3.89
CA PHE A 56 4.35 2.59 -4.00
C PHE A 56 3.71 2.90 -2.64
N ALA A 57 4.10 2.17 -1.60
CA ALA A 57 3.56 2.41 -0.27
C ALA A 57 3.83 3.83 0.20
N LYS A 58 5.04 4.33 -0.03
CA LYS A 58 5.41 5.68 0.36
C LYS A 58 4.59 6.74 -0.39
N GLU A 59 4.28 6.47 -1.65
CA GLU A 59 3.56 7.43 -2.51
C GLU A 59 2.07 7.52 -2.20
N VAL A 60 1.41 6.38 -1.95
CA VAL A 60 -0.05 6.34 -1.89
C VAL A 60 -0.65 5.97 -0.54
N ALA A 61 0.10 5.38 0.35
CA ALA A 61 -0.46 4.93 1.61
C ALA A 61 -0.78 6.11 2.54
N ASP A 62 -1.92 6.05 3.19
CA ASP A 62 -2.25 6.96 4.28
C ASP A 62 -1.67 6.46 5.59
N ARG A 63 -1.58 5.14 5.72
CA ARG A 63 -0.95 4.48 6.86
C ARG A 63 -0.17 3.27 6.40
N VAL A 64 0.98 3.06 7.00
CA VAL A 64 1.83 1.91 6.72
C VAL A 64 1.89 1.04 7.97
N ILE A 65 1.70 -0.25 7.78
CA ILE A 65 1.71 -1.22 8.87
C ILE A 65 2.77 -2.27 8.56
N PHE A 66 3.73 -2.42 9.46
CA PHE A 66 4.75 -3.45 9.34
C PHE A 66 4.37 -4.63 10.23
N MET A 67 4.28 -5.80 9.62
CA MET A 67 3.92 -7.03 10.32
C MET A 67 5.06 -8.04 10.23
N ASP A 68 5.29 -8.75 11.31
CA ASP A 68 6.29 -9.83 11.37
C ASP A 68 5.83 -10.88 12.37
N ALA A 69 6.03 -12.14 12.01
CA ALA A 69 5.68 -13.29 12.86
C ALA A 69 4.21 -13.25 13.33
N GLY A 70 3.31 -12.77 12.48
CA GLY A 70 1.90 -12.69 12.80
C GLY A 70 1.52 -11.54 13.72
N GLU A 71 2.43 -10.62 13.99
CA GLU A 71 2.19 -9.49 14.87
C GLU A 71 2.38 -8.17 14.14
N ILE A 72 1.63 -7.15 14.57
CA ILE A 72 1.86 -5.79 14.10
C ILE A 72 3.01 -5.21 14.91
N ILE A 73 4.10 -4.91 14.23
CA ILE A 73 5.31 -4.40 14.86
C ILE A 73 5.27 -2.88 14.97
N GLU A 74 4.84 -2.23 13.89
CA GLU A 74 4.79 -0.77 13.86
C GLU A 74 3.73 -0.29 12.87
N GLU A 75 3.06 0.80 13.23
CA GLU A 75 2.07 1.44 12.37
C GLU A 75 2.25 2.95 12.45
N ASN A 76 2.32 3.61 11.29
CA ASN A 76 2.47 5.06 11.26
C ASN A 76 2.11 5.58 9.88
N ASN A 77 2.08 6.93 9.74
CA ASN A 77 1.95 7.52 8.42
C ASN A 77 3.22 7.25 7.60
N PRO A 78 3.16 7.35 6.25
CA PRO A 78 4.31 6.98 5.42
C PRO A 78 5.58 7.77 5.71
N VAL A 79 5.45 9.06 5.95
CA VAL A 79 6.63 9.91 6.18
C VAL A 79 7.36 9.46 7.43
N ASP A 80 6.65 9.32 8.55
CA ASP A 80 7.28 8.92 9.80
C ASP A 80 7.74 7.46 9.76
N PHE A 81 6.99 6.59 9.08
CA PHE A 81 7.36 5.19 8.98
C PHE A 81 8.70 5.03 8.25
N PHE A 82 8.88 5.71 7.13
CA PHE A 82 10.08 5.54 6.30
C PHE A 82 11.25 6.39 6.78
N GLU A 83 10.99 7.58 7.29
CA GLU A 83 12.06 8.49 7.69
C GLU A 83 12.48 8.34 9.16
N ASN A 84 11.55 7.92 10.01
CA ASN A 84 11.80 7.84 11.45
C ASN A 84 11.15 6.59 12.06
N PRO A 85 11.53 5.39 11.58
CA PRO A 85 10.98 4.16 12.15
C PRO A 85 11.40 4.00 13.61
N GLN A 86 10.44 3.61 14.45
CA GLN A 86 10.66 3.54 15.89
C GLN A 86 11.15 2.16 16.34
N SER A 87 10.71 1.10 15.66
CA SER A 87 11.08 -0.26 16.01
C SER A 87 12.41 -0.65 15.38
N ASP A 88 13.25 -1.36 16.13
CA ASP A 88 14.50 -1.88 15.59
C ASP A 88 14.26 -2.84 14.43
N ARG A 89 13.18 -3.63 14.52
CA ARG A 89 12.81 -4.54 13.43
C ARG A 89 12.44 -3.78 12.17
N THR A 90 11.71 -2.68 12.31
CA THR A 90 11.33 -1.83 11.19
C THR A 90 12.57 -1.21 10.56
N GLN A 91 13.47 -0.69 11.37
CA GLN A 91 14.71 -0.09 10.90
C GLN A 91 15.54 -1.09 10.12
N ASN A 92 15.67 -2.30 10.64
CA ASN A 92 16.43 -3.36 9.98
C ASN A 92 15.78 -3.78 8.67
N PHE A 93 14.47 -3.93 8.65
CA PHE A 93 13.71 -4.30 7.47
C PHE A 93 13.89 -3.26 6.36
N LEU A 94 13.70 -1.99 6.69
CA LEU A 94 13.83 -0.91 5.72
C LEU A 94 15.28 -0.76 5.22
N SER A 95 16.23 -0.97 6.11
CA SER A 95 17.64 -0.94 5.74
C SER A 95 17.95 -1.99 4.67
N GLN A 96 17.43 -3.20 4.82
CA GLN A 96 17.66 -4.27 3.86
C GLN A 96 16.98 -4.01 2.52
N ILE A 97 15.77 -3.46 2.54
CA ILE A 97 15.02 -3.23 1.31
C ILE A 97 15.52 -2.00 0.56
N LEU A 98 15.79 -0.90 1.27
CA LEU A 98 16.15 0.36 0.65
C LEU A 98 17.61 0.43 0.21
N HIS A 99 18.44 -0.52 0.64
CA HIS A 99 19.84 -0.59 0.22
C HIS A 99 20.06 -1.42 -1.04
N HIS A 100 18.99 -1.89 -1.63
CA HIS A 100 19.10 -2.56 -2.92
C HIS A 100 18.79 -1.56 -4.06
#